data_8888ba4c9eb1d333560e54154ca478e1
#
_entry.id   8888ba4c9eb1d333560e54154ca478e1
#
_cell.length_a   1.000
_cell.length_b   1.000
_cell.length_c   1.000
_cell.angle_alpha   90.00
_cell.angle_beta   90.00
_cell.angle_gamma   90.00
#
_symmetry.space_group_name_H-M   'P 1'
#
loop_
_entity.id
_entity.type
_entity.pdbx_description
1 polymer ?
#
loop_
_entity_poly.entity_id
_entity_poly.type
_entity_poly.pdbx_seq_one_letter_code
_entity_poly.pdbx_strand_id
1 'polypeptide(L)'
;LEYNNKTQQLLFEKLFENLEYKIVKTNKEDANTSVVTVEITNIDVKKVFKKMFEKIVQDTFSNESNSGSSSEDEFKSIIESKNVPKSTYTTDFVVVKTENGNKIEITPENMDVLLGKLITTLQNPGNLDDNDQEQQTGVSEDGPSAGDTQKPNEPKIETGK
;
A
#
# COMPACT_ATOMS: atom_id res chain seq x y z
N LEU A 1 13.58 17.80 7.91
CA LEU A 1 13.20 17.72 6.51
C LEU A 1 13.25 19.11 5.91
N GLU A 2 14.14 19.36 4.96
CA GLU A 2 14.13 20.58 4.17
C GLU A 2 13.21 20.36 2.98
N TYR A 3 12.17 21.16 2.85
CA TYR A 3 11.21 21.10 1.75
C TYR A 3 11.65 22.07 0.65
N ASN A 4 11.72 21.58 -0.58
CA ASN A 4 12.16 22.41 -1.71
C ASN A 4 11.08 23.39 -2.20
N ASN A 5 9.81 23.16 -1.81
CA ASN A 5 8.70 24.06 -2.13
C ASN A 5 7.52 23.91 -1.14
N LYS A 6 6.61 24.89 -1.18
CA LYS A 6 5.43 24.94 -0.29
C LYS A 6 4.45 23.77 -0.52
N THR A 7 4.34 23.28 -1.75
CA THR A 7 3.45 22.16 -2.10
C THR A 7 3.93 20.87 -1.47
N GLN A 8 5.24 20.61 -1.47
CA GLN A 8 5.82 19.45 -0.78
C GLN A 8 5.61 19.54 0.73
N GLN A 9 5.85 20.70 1.32
CA GLN A 9 5.60 20.91 2.74
C GLN A 9 4.15 20.61 3.10
N LEU A 10 3.20 21.17 2.36
CA LEU A 10 1.77 20.94 2.58
C LEU A 10 1.41 19.45 2.46
N LEU A 11 1.94 18.74 1.45
CA LEU A 11 1.69 17.31 1.30
C LEU A 11 2.11 16.54 2.55
N PHE A 12 3.34 16.75 3.02
CA PHE A 12 3.83 16.03 4.20
C PHE A 12 3.09 16.42 5.47
N GLU A 13 2.78 17.70 5.68
CA GLU A 13 1.94 18.15 6.80
C GLU A 13 0.61 17.41 6.81
N LYS A 14 -0.07 17.35 5.66
CA LYS A 14 -1.38 16.67 5.56
C LYS A 14 -1.28 15.16 5.68
N LEU A 15 -0.23 14.51 5.18
CA LEU A 15 0.02 13.09 5.41
C LEU A 15 0.20 12.79 6.90
N PHE A 16 0.97 13.58 7.64
CA PHE A 16 1.17 13.37 9.07
C PHE A 16 -0.07 13.69 9.90
N GLU A 17 -0.83 14.74 9.54
CA GLU A 17 -2.09 15.10 10.21
C GLU A 17 -3.18 14.02 10.05
N ASN A 18 -3.17 13.29 8.95
CA ASN A 18 -4.20 12.31 8.60
C ASN A 18 -3.78 10.87 8.84
N LEU A 19 -2.56 10.64 9.34
CA LEU A 19 -2.06 9.30 9.65
C LEU A 19 -2.78 8.73 10.88
N GLU A 20 -3.50 7.67 10.68
CA GLU A 20 -4.16 6.88 11.72
C GLU A 20 -3.62 5.44 11.69
N TYR A 21 -3.52 4.79 12.83
CA TYR A 21 -3.10 3.38 12.88
C TYR A 21 -3.88 2.59 13.92
N LYS A 22 -3.97 1.29 13.67
CA LYS A 22 -4.55 0.32 14.59
C LYS A 22 -3.72 -0.96 14.59
N ILE A 23 -3.25 -1.37 15.76
CA ILE A 23 -2.59 -2.67 15.91
C ILE A 23 -3.66 -3.76 15.83
N VAL A 24 -3.49 -4.66 14.85
CA VAL A 24 -4.42 -5.78 14.61
C VAL A 24 -3.96 -7.02 15.34
N LYS A 25 -2.66 -7.33 15.24
CA LYS A 25 -2.08 -8.56 15.78
C LYS A 25 -0.63 -8.34 16.20
N THR A 26 -0.20 -9.09 17.20
CA THR A 26 1.20 -9.18 17.58
C THR A 26 1.58 -10.64 17.71
N ASN A 27 2.56 -11.07 16.91
CA ASN A 27 3.15 -12.39 16.96
C ASN A 27 4.56 -12.30 17.53
N LYS A 28 4.87 -13.15 18.48
CA LYS A 28 6.20 -13.25 19.06
C LYS A 28 6.97 -14.33 18.28
N GLU A 29 8.04 -13.93 17.59
CA GLU A 29 8.89 -14.86 16.81
C GLU A 29 9.92 -15.55 17.71
N ASP A 30 10.56 -14.78 18.58
CA ASP A 30 11.55 -15.28 19.55
C ASP A 30 11.57 -14.43 20.83
N ALA A 31 12.59 -14.58 21.66
CA ALA A 31 12.71 -13.86 22.94
C ALA A 31 12.84 -12.34 22.75
N ASN A 32 13.36 -11.88 21.60
CA ASN A 32 13.68 -10.49 21.34
C ASN A 32 12.96 -9.89 20.14
N THR A 33 12.31 -10.72 19.30
CA THR A 33 11.70 -10.29 18.05
C THR A 33 10.19 -10.52 18.08
N SER A 34 9.44 -9.53 17.64
CA SER A 34 7.99 -9.62 17.46
C SER A 34 7.60 -9.01 16.11
N VAL A 35 6.60 -9.59 15.46
CA VAL A 35 5.96 -9.03 14.27
C VAL A 35 4.62 -8.45 14.70
N VAL A 36 4.43 -7.17 14.39
CA VAL A 36 3.22 -6.41 14.71
C VAL A 36 2.51 -6.05 13.42
N THR A 37 1.35 -6.67 13.20
CA THR A 37 0.46 -6.34 12.07
C THR A 37 -0.34 -5.10 12.41
N VAL A 38 -0.27 -4.10 11.54
CA VAL A 38 -0.88 -2.78 11.74
C VAL A 38 -1.73 -2.41 10.54
N GLU A 39 -2.96 -2.00 10.78
CA GLU A 39 -3.77 -1.25 9.81
C GLU A 39 -3.36 0.21 9.89
N ILE A 40 -3.02 0.80 8.73
CA ILE A 40 -2.63 2.19 8.59
C ILE A 40 -3.61 2.86 7.63
N THR A 41 -4.29 3.89 8.11
CA THR A 41 -5.17 4.74 7.30
C THR A 41 -4.49 6.08 7.09
N ASN A 42 -4.37 6.48 5.82
CA ASN A 42 -3.79 7.77 5.47
C ASN A 42 -4.42 8.32 4.18
N ILE A 43 -4.07 9.56 3.83
CA ILE A 43 -4.39 10.13 2.52
C ILE A 43 -3.83 9.20 1.45
N ASP A 44 -4.66 8.86 0.49
CA ASP A 44 -4.29 8.08 -0.70
C ASP A 44 -3.77 9.04 -1.77
N VAL A 45 -2.46 9.13 -1.87
CA VAL A 45 -1.81 10.07 -2.80
C VAL A 45 -2.15 9.74 -4.26
N LYS A 46 -2.29 8.46 -4.61
CA LYS A 46 -2.71 8.03 -5.95
C LYS A 46 -4.09 8.58 -6.31
N LYS A 47 -5.05 8.48 -5.40
CA LYS A 47 -6.40 9.01 -5.60
C LYS A 47 -6.44 10.54 -5.61
N VAL A 48 -5.55 11.21 -4.88
CA VAL A 48 -5.39 12.67 -4.94
C VAL A 48 -4.93 13.08 -6.34
N PHE A 49 -3.89 12.46 -6.88
CA PHE A 49 -3.41 12.73 -8.24
C PHE A 49 -4.44 12.39 -9.31
N LYS A 50 -5.16 11.28 -9.16
CA LYS A 50 -6.26 10.92 -10.07
C LYS A 50 -7.32 12.00 -10.13
N LYS A 51 -7.82 12.46 -8.98
CA LYS A 51 -8.81 13.54 -8.91
C LYS A 51 -8.28 14.84 -9.52
N MET A 52 -7.03 15.18 -9.26
CA MET A 52 -6.41 16.35 -9.85
C MET A 52 -6.37 16.26 -11.39
N PHE A 53 -5.97 15.11 -11.91
CA PHE A 53 -5.92 14.87 -13.35
C PHE A 53 -7.32 14.91 -13.98
N GLU A 54 -8.31 14.24 -13.39
CA GLU A 54 -9.71 14.25 -13.85
C GLU A 54 -10.25 15.69 -13.94
N LYS A 55 -9.95 16.52 -12.94
CA LYS A 55 -10.38 17.92 -12.93
C LYS A 55 -9.71 18.73 -14.02
N ILE A 56 -8.40 18.61 -14.22
CA ILE A 56 -7.67 19.29 -15.29
C ILE A 56 -8.24 18.91 -16.66
N VAL A 57 -8.52 17.62 -16.87
CA VAL A 57 -9.13 17.13 -18.12
C VAL A 57 -10.53 17.70 -18.30
N GLN A 58 -11.36 17.69 -17.27
CA GLN A 58 -12.71 18.24 -17.32
C GLN A 58 -12.70 19.75 -17.66
N ASP A 59 -11.84 20.54 -17.01
CA ASP A 59 -11.72 21.98 -17.25
C ASP A 59 -11.23 22.27 -18.68
N THR A 60 -10.34 21.41 -19.22
CA THR A 60 -9.85 21.54 -20.60
C THR A 60 -10.96 21.31 -21.64
N PHE A 61 -11.88 20.37 -21.39
CA PHE A 61 -12.97 20.05 -22.33
C PHE A 61 -14.22 20.89 -22.16
N SER A 62 -14.43 21.54 -21.01
CA SER A 62 -15.63 22.32 -20.74
C SER A 62 -15.66 23.70 -21.41
N ASN A 63 -14.63 24.09 -22.16
CA ASN A 63 -14.47 25.43 -22.76
C ASN A 63 -14.65 26.62 -21.78
N GLU A 64 -14.69 26.36 -20.50
CA GLU A 64 -14.66 27.39 -19.46
C GLU A 64 -13.20 27.84 -19.25
N SER A 65 -12.63 28.47 -20.28
CA SER A 65 -11.26 28.98 -20.32
C SER A 65 -10.99 30.10 -19.29
N ASN A 66 -11.76 30.19 -18.23
CA ASN A 66 -11.70 31.25 -17.24
C ASN A 66 -11.31 30.82 -15.83
N SER A 67 -11.10 29.53 -15.54
CA SER A 67 -10.51 29.14 -14.26
C SER A 67 -9.00 29.03 -14.42
N GLY A 68 -8.30 30.16 -14.30
CA GLY A 68 -6.84 30.21 -14.26
C GLY A 68 -6.26 29.61 -12.98
N SER A 69 -6.90 28.53 -12.43
CA SER A 69 -6.37 27.79 -11.31
C SER A 69 -5.16 26.98 -11.78
N SER A 70 -4.03 27.18 -11.11
CA SER A 70 -2.84 26.39 -11.38
C SER A 70 -3.01 24.96 -10.88
N SER A 71 -2.23 24.02 -11.42
CA SER A 71 -2.20 22.65 -10.90
C SER A 71 -1.88 22.60 -9.40
N GLU A 72 -1.17 23.60 -8.89
CA GLU A 72 -0.88 23.74 -7.45
C GLU A 72 -2.13 24.11 -6.65
N ASP A 73 -2.97 25.03 -7.16
CA ASP A 73 -4.21 25.42 -6.50
C ASP A 73 -5.21 24.27 -6.45
N GLU A 74 -5.28 23.48 -7.53
CA GLU A 74 -6.11 22.28 -7.58
C GLU A 74 -5.62 21.22 -6.59
N PHE A 75 -4.32 20.95 -6.56
CA PHE A 75 -3.72 20.03 -5.59
C PHE A 75 -4.04 20.48 -4.16
N LYS A 76 -3.84 21.74 -3.85
CA LYS A 76 -4.13 22.33 -2.54
C LYS A 76 -5.61 22.16 -2.17
N SER A 77 -6.51 22.49 -3.09
CA SER A 77 -7.96 22.35 -2.89
C SER A 77 -8.36 20.91 -2.54
N ILE A 78 -7.76 19.89 -3.19
CA ILE A 78 -8.07 18.48 -2.95
C ILE A 78 -7.49 18.04 -1.61
N ILE A 79 -6.22 18.37 -1.32
CA ILE A 79 -5.52 17.85 -0.14
C ILE A 79 -5.99 18.51 1.18
N GLU A 80 -6.48 19.75 1.12
CA GLU A 80 -7.09 20.44 2.26
C GLU A 80 -8.59 20.16 2.42
N SER A 81 -9.19 19.43 1.49
CA SER A 81 -10.61 19.07 1.54
C SER A 81 -10.92 18.20 2.76
N LYS A 82 -12.06 18.43 3.41
CA LYS A 82 -12.61 17.53 4.45
C LYS A 82 -12.85 16.11 3.94
N ASN A 83 -13.05 15.95 2.63
CA ASN A 83 -13.28 14.68 1.95
C ASN A 83 -12.06 14.25 1.14
N VAL A 84 -10.85 14.56 1.63
CA VAL A 84 -9.62 14.07 1.01
C VAL A 84 -9.66 12.55 0.90
N PRO A 85 -9.31 11.97 -0.26
CA PRO A 85 -9.31 10.51 -0.40
C PRO A 85 -8.36 9.87 0.60
N LYS A 86 -8.85 8.86 1.33
CA LYS A 86 -8.06 8.04 2.25
C LYS A 86 -8.14 6.57 1.84
N SER A 87 -7.12 5.79 2.17
CA SER A 87 -7.12 4.34 2.07
C SER A 87 -6.49 3.72 3.32
N THR A 88 -6.92 2.49 3.61
CA THR A 88 -6.38 1.70 4.72
C THR A 88 -5.60 0.53 4.15
N TYR A 89 -4.37 0.35 4.62
CA TYR A 89 -3.47 -0.73 4.24
C TYR A 89 -3.04 -1.49 5.47
N THR A 90 -2.86 -2.80 5.33
CA THR A 90 -2.32 -3.65 6.39
C THR A 90 -0.87 -3.95 6.07
N THR A 91 0.02 -3.76 7.04
CA THR A 91 1.44 -4.07 6.90
C THR A 91 2.03 -4.59 8.21
N ASP A 92 3.11 -5.35 8.11
CA ASP A 92 3.81 -5.90 9.25
C ASP A 92 5.06 -5.09 9.59
N PHE A 93 5.24 -4.80 10.87
CA PHE A 93 6.44 -4.18 11.41
C PHE A 93 7.19 -5.19 12.27
N VAL A 94 8.49 -5.31 12.04
CA VAL A 94 9.38 -6.08 12.92
C VAL A 94 9.83 -5.18 14.07
N VAL A 95 9.59 -5.65 15.28
CA VAL A 95 9.98 -4.96 16.52
C VAL A 95 11.03 -5.80 17.24
N VAL A 96 12.22 -5.24 17.39
CA VAL A 96 13.35 -5.91 18.05
C VAL A 96 13.60 -5.27 19.40
N LYS A 97 13.61 -6.09 20.45
CA LYS A 97 13.99 -5.68 21.80
C LYS A 97 15.52 -5.56 21.89
N THR A 98 15.99 -4.39 22.31
CA THR A 98 17.42 -4.11 22.52
C THR A 98 17.65 -3.68 23.96
N GLU A 99 18.92 -3.56 24.37
CA GLU A 99 19.30 -3.04 25.70
C GLU A 99 18.78 -1.62 25.95
N ASN A 100 18.62 -0.82 24.89
CA ASN A 100 18.15 0.57 24.95
C ASN A 100 16.65 0.73 24.66
N GLY A 101 15.87 -0.35 24.69
CA GLY A 101 14.44 -0.34 24.40
C GLY A 101 14.09 -1.07 23.11
N ASN A 102 12.85 -0.91 22.65
CA ASN A 102 12.38 -1.54 21.42
C ASN A 102 12.73 -0.69 20.20
N LYS A 103 13.18 -1.34 19.13
CA LYS A 103 13.41 -0.74 17.82
C LYS A 103 12.41 -1.30 16.84
N ILE A 104 11.85 -0.44 15.99
CA ILE A 104 11.01 -0.82 14.87
C ILE A 104 11.88 -0.80 13.61
N GLU A 105 11.90 -1.91 12.88
CA GLU A 105 12.50 -1.98 11.56
C GLU A 105 11.50 -1.48 10.53
N ILE A 106 11.87 -0.45 9.79
CA ILE A 106 11.02 0.16 8.76
C ILE A 106 11.55 -0.24 7.40
N THR A 107 10.76 -1.03 6.67
CA THR A 107 11.05 -1.42 5.29
C THR A 107 10.61 -0.32 4.30
N PRO A 108 11.09 -0.34 3.04
CA PRO A 108 10.56 0.55 1.99
C PRO A 108 9.06 0.43 1.80
N GLU A 109 8.48 -0.76 1.95
CA GLU A 109 7.05 -1.01 1.87
C GLU A 109 6.31 -0.36 3.05
N ASN A 110 6.79 -0.52 4.28
CA ASN A 110 6.23 0.17 5.43
C ASN A 110 6.24 1.69 5.24
N MET A 111 7.35 2.24 4.72
CA MET A 111 7.48 3.67 4.45
C MET A 111 6.46 4.13 3.41
N ASP A 112 6.28 3.36 2.33
CA ASP A 112 5.31 3.70 1.29
C ASP A 112 3.87 3.71 1.81
N VAL A 113 3.50 2.73 2.65
CA VAL A 113 2.19 2.67 3.31
C VAL A 113 2.01 3.86 4.27
N LEU A 114 3.01 4.18 5.09
CA LEU A 114 2.98 5.34 6.00
C LEU A 114 2.79 6.66 5.25
N LEU A 115 3.34 6.77 4.04
CA LEU A 115 3.23 7.94 3.17
C LEU A 115 2.06 7.87 2.16
N GLY A 116 1.04 7.05 2.42
CA GLY A 116 -0.17 6.98 1.60
C GLY A 116 0.10 6.56 0.15
N LYS A 117 1.03 5.63 -0.06
CA LYS A 117 1.45 5.13 -1.37
C LYS A 117 2.14 6.18 -2.27
N LEU A 118 2.74 7.20 -1.65
CA LEU A 118 3.45 8.26 -2.36
C LEU A 118 4.60 7.71 -3.23
N ILE A 119 5.43 6.82 -2.66
CA ILE A 119 6.62 6.29 -3.36
C ILE A 119 6.20 5.48 -4.58
N THR A 120 5.26 4.54 -4.41
CA THR A 120 4.70 3.74 -5.51
C THR A 120 4.06 4.63 -6.57
N THR A 121 3.31 5.67 -6.18
CA THR A 121 2.64 6.59 -7.10
C THR A 121 3.65 7.38 -7.94
N LEU A 122 4.74 7.85 -7.34
CA LEU A 122 5.78 8.58 -8.06
C LEU A 122 6.61 7.68 -8.99
N GLN A 123 6.77 6.40 -8.65
CA GLN A 123 7.46 5.43 -9.49
C GLN A 123 6.63 4.99 -10.70
N ASN A 124 5.29 5.05 -10.59
CA ASN A 124 4.36 4.60 -11.63
C ASN A 124 3.30 5.67 -11.96
N PRO A 125 3.69 6.85 -12.45
CA PRO A 125 2.77 7.98 -12.64
C PRO A 125 1.69 7.74 -13.70
N GLY A 126 1.88 6.77 -14.59
CA GLY A 126 0.90 6.39 -15.62
C GLY A 126 -0.14 5.37 -15.17
N ASN A 127 0.00 4.77 -13.97
CA ASN A 127 -0.92 3.77 -13.45
C ASN A 127 -1.76 4.36 -12.32
N LEU A 128 -2.70 5.23 -12.67
CA LEU A 128 -3.65 5.83 -11.70
C LEU A 128 -4.96 5.03 -11.59
N ASP A 129 -5.08 3.88 -12.27
CA ASP A 129 -6.25 3.02 -12.17
C ASP A 129 -6.32 2.26 -10.83
N ASP A 130 -7.53 2.07 -10.32
CA ASP A 130 -7.81 1.48 -9.00
C ASP A 130 -7.62 -0.05 -8.94
N ASN A 131 -6.87 -0.65 -9.89
CA ASN A 131 -6.64 -2.11 -9.98
C ASN A 131 -5.57 -2.63 -8.99
N ASP A 132 -5.22 -1.91 -7.96
CA ASP A 132 -4.48 -2.47 -6.84
C ASP A 132 -5.43 -3.39 -6.04
N GLN A 133 -5.64 -4.62 -6.56
CA GLN A 133 -6.17 -5.70 -5.74
C GLN A 133 -5.25 -5.81 -4.52
N GLU A 134 -5.86 -5.69 -3.34
CA GLU A 134 -5.24 -6.02 -2.07
C GLU A 134 -4.46 -7.32 -2.24
N GLN A 135 -3.14 -7.26 -2.39
CA GLN A 135 -2.31 -8.44 -2.17
C GLN A 135 -2.38 -8.74 -0.67
N GLN A 136 -3.44 -9.48 -0.31
CA GLN A 136 -3.36 -10.35 0.85
C GLN A 136 -2.15 -11.25 0.59
N THR A 137 -1.06 -10.98 1.27
CA THR A 137 0.01 -11.94 1.44
C THR A 137 -0.56 -13.07 2.29
N GLY A 138 -1.24 -14.01 1.61
CA GLY A 138 -1.64 -15.27 2.19
C GLY A 138 -0.37 -16.00 2.58
N VAL A 139 -0.21 -16.22 3.87
CA VAL A 139 0.71 -17.20 4.41
C VAL A 139 0.31 -18.54 3.79
N SER A 140 1.12 -19.03 2.87
CA SER A 140 1.01 -20.40 2.38
C SER A 140 1.41 -21.32 3.52
N GLU A 141 0.44 -21.92 4.19
CA GLU A 141 0.66 -23.12 4.99
C GLU A 141 0.94 -24.29 4.02
N ASP A 142 2.19 -24.48 3.67
CA ASP A 142 2.66 -25.73 3.10
C ASP A 142 2.79 -26.77 4.22
N GLY A 143 1.67 -27.45 4.50
CA GLY A 143 1.68 -28.71 5.20
C GLY A 143 2.21 -29.80 4.27
N PRO A 144 3.05 -30.75 4.76
CA PRO A 144 3.57 -31.82 3.93
C PRO A 144 2.43 -32.78 3.55
N SER A 145 2.08 -32.83 2.27
CA SER A 145 1.19 -33.84 1.69
C SER A 145 1.88 -35.17 1.70
N ALA A 146 1.35 -36.10 2.51
CA ALA A 146 1.74 -37.51 2.54
C ALA A 146 1.52 -38.13 1.18
N GLY A 147 2.56 -38.89 0.74
CA GLY A 147 2.62 -39.49 -0.56
C GLY A 147 1.51 -40.53 -0.82
N ASP A 148 0.97 -40.41 -2.01
CA ASP A 148 0.10 -41.41 -2.60
C ASP A 148 0.97 -42.37 -3.41
N THR A 149 1.09 -43.62 -2.90
CA THR A 149 1.83 -44.72 -3.51
C THR A 149 1.04 -45.23 -4.71
N GLN A 150 1.48 -44.87 -5.90
CA GLN A 150 1.01 -45.51 -7.14
C GLN A 150 1.49 -46.96 -7.21
N LYS A 151 0.51 -47.86 -7.22
CA LYS A 151 0.66 -49.32 -7.46
C LYS A 151 1.02 -49.54 -8.93
N PRO A 152 2.02 -50.39 -9.27
CA PRO A 152 2.36 -50.67 -10.66
C PRO A 152 1.28 -51.54 -11.35
N ASN A 153 0.94 -51.14 -12.59
CA ASN A 153 0.09 -51.92 -13.50
C ASN A 153 0.84 -53.18 -13.97
N GLU A 154 0.28 -54.35 -13.70
CA GLU A 154 0.67 -55.61 -14.31
C GLU A 154 0.15 -55.68 -15.76
N PRO A 155 0.95 -56.20 -16.71
CA PRO A 155 0.49 -56.43 -18.07
C PRO A 155 -0.34 -57.71 -18.18
N LYS A 156 -1.55 -57.63 -18.74
CA LYS A 156 -2.37 -58.75 -19.15
C LYS A 156 -1.73 -59.47 -20.34
N ILE A 157 -1.37 -60.72 -20.16
CA ILE A 157 -0.99 -61.64 -21.22
C ILE A 157 -2.28 -62.25 -21.79
N GLU A 158 -2.59 -61.94 -23.04
CA GLU A 158 -3.60 -62.71 -23.82
C GLU A 158 -2.94 -63.97 -24.37
N THR A 159 -3.40 -65.17 -23.92
CA THR A 159 -3.17 -66.39 -24.57
C THR A 159 -4.36 -66.77 -25.46
N GLY A 160 -4.13 -66.66 -26.78
CA GLY A 160 -5.06 -67.18 -27.76
C GLY A 160 -5.12 -68.70 -27.79
N LYS A 161 -6.33 -69.16 -27.96
CA LYS A 161 -6.63 -70.36 -28.76
C LYS A 161 -8.11 -70.35 -29.13
#